data_ed86783a4bc901459682df29f382b611
#
_entry.id   ed86783a4bc901459682df29f382b611
#
_cell.length_a   1.000
_cell.length_b   1.000
_cell.length_c   1.000
_cell.angle_alpha   90.00
_cell.angle_beta   90.00
_cell.angle_gamma   90.00
#
_symmetry.space_group_name_H-M   'P 1'
#
loop_
_entity.id
_entity.type
_entity.pdbx_description
1 polymer ?
#
loop_
_entity_poly.entity_id
_entity_poly.type
_entity_poly.pdbx_seq_one_letter_code
_entity_poly.pdbx_strand_id
1 'polypeptide(L)'
;MRWRRRKEGRKRREWFSGAGCAAVGGVLFLLGVVAYLALGNALTNARREQVAKLKERIREAGQPLTFEELNAYYPAVPDEENAALVYQEASVLLDAIDPNGATVDALLRSLELSSRNDASLPELQQEIGAFLERCGGVFVHLERAATLPKARYPIEFSVGPTEAPAHYGYLKRCLRLEKLRALHAILEGRQWDAAPCLERMQHLAESLRDEPSVASQMLRAAYRGEQITCLKAALNVAYLYPETLADFQRLSLETSDPEPMVRALVGERCYWVEVFETPGAIGRVSAMGRVLDYFDPAGQSTMRQ
;
A
#
# COMPACT_ATOMS: atom_id res chain seq x y z
N MET A 1 -75.81 -41.27 41.55
CA MET A 1 -75.28 -39.89 41.41
C MET A 1 -73.87 -39.67 41.89
N ARG A 2 -73.07 -40.60 42.46
CA ARG A 2 -71.70 -40.41 42.96
C ARG A 2 -70.64 -40.64 41.90
N TRP A 3 -70.92 -41.24 40.76
CA TRP A 3 -69.87 -41.58 39.75
C TRP A 3 -69.52 -40.44 38.74
N ARG A 4 -70.45 -39.50 38.47
CA ARG A 4 -70.21 -38.39 37.57
C ARG A 4 -69.24 -37.30 38.15
N ARG A 5 -69.26 -37.05 39.44
CA ARG A 5 -68.44 -36.05 40.09
C ARG A 5 -66.92 -36.40 40.11
N ARG A 6 -66.60 -37.70 40.09
CA ARG A 6 -65.18 -38.14 40.10
C ARG A 6 -64.47 -37.94 38.75
N LYS A 7 -65.15 -37.96 37.64
CA LYS A 7 -64.59 -37.75 36.31
C LYS A 7 -64.30 -36.27 35.99
N GLU A 8 -65.12 -35.35 36.45
CA GLU A 8 -64.94 -33.91 36.23
C GLU A 8 -63.74 -33.33 37.04
N GLY A 9 -63.52 -33.79 38.23
CA GLY A 9 -62.38 -33.38 39.03
C GLY A 9 -61.03 -33.85 38.48
N ARG A 10 -60.99 -35.02 37.81
CA ARG A 10 -59.76 -35.55 37.18
C ARG A 10 -59.36 -34.78 35.90
N LYS A 11 -60.37 -34.43 35.07
CA LYS A 11 -60.13 -33.61 33.86
C LYS A 11 -59.66 -32.19 34.18
N ARG A 12 -60.19 -31.57 35.24
CA ARG A 12 -59.72 -30.24 35.68
C ARG A 12 -58.31 -30.26 36.24
N ARG A 13 -57.92 -31.32 36.94
CA ARG A 13 -56.53 -31.44 37.49
C ARG A 13 -55.48 -31.65 36.42
N GLU A 14 -55.82 -32.39 35.35
CA GLU A 14 -54.87 -32.58 34.20
C GLU A 14 -54.75 -31.33 33.35
N TRP A 15 -55.80 -30.52 33.24
CA TRP A 15 -55.73 -29.24 32.49
C TRP A 15 -54.93 -28.18 33.22
N PHE A 16 -55.06 -28.13 34.56
CA PHE A 16 -54.22 -27.21 35.38
C PHE A 16 -52.75 -27.62 35.42
N SER A 17 -52.38 -28.88 35.34
CA SER A 17 -50.98 -29.32 35.30
C SER A 17 -50.33 -28.99 33.99
N GLY A 18 -50.96 -29.14 32.83
CA GLY A 18 -50.40 -28.82 31.51
C GLY A 18 -50.21 -27.31 31.29
N ALA A 19 -51.20 -26.51 31.70
CA ALA A 19 -51.10 -25.05 31.61
C ALA A 19 -50.04 -24.49 32.56
N GLY A 20 -49.90 -25.09 33.75
CA GLY A 20 -48.83 -24.68 34.70
C GLY A 20 -47.44 -24.97 34.16
N CYS A 21 -47.20 -26.15 33.58
CA CYS A 21 -45.92 -26.48 32.97
C CYS A 21 -45.57 -25.58 31.77
N ALA A 22 -46.57 -25.26 30.94
CA ALA A 22 -46.35 -24.35 29.80
C ALA A 22 -46.03 -22.92 30.25
N ALA A 23 -46.69 -22.42 31.31
CA ALA A 23 -46.45 -21.12 31.90
C ALA A 23 -45.01 -21.05 32.53
N VAL A 24 -44.64 -22.07 33.29
CA VAL A 24 -43.28 -22.15 33.88
C VAL A 24 -42.21 -22.23 32.77
N GLY A 25 -42.40 -23.04 31.73
CA GLY A 25 -41.51 -23.12 30.58
C GLY A 25 -41.35 -21.79 29.83
N GLY A 26 -42.46 -21.05 29.63
CA GLY A 26 -42.45 -19.72 29.04
C GLY A 26 -41.72 -18.70 29.87
N VAL A 27 -41.88 -18.70 31.19
CA VAL A 27 -41.14 -17.81 32.10
C VAL A 27 -39.65 -18.12 32.08
N LEU A 28 -39.24 -19.39 32.14
CA LEU A 28 -37.86 -19.82 32.08
C LEU A 28 -37.20 -19.43 30.74
N PHE A 29 -37.92 -19.57 29.62
CA PHE A 29 -37.46 -19.13 28.32
C PHE A 29 -37.24 -17.62 28.27
N LEU A 30 -38.17 -16.81 28.74
CA LEU A 30 -38.06 -15.35 28.83
C LEU A 30 -36.91 -14.93 29.72
N LEU A 31 -36.75 -15.57 30.89
CA LEU A 31 -35.60 -15.32 31.76
C LEU A 31 -34.25 -15.67 31.07
N GLY A 32 -34.20 -16.76 30.30
CA GLY A 32 -33.05 -17.15 29.49
C GLY A 32 -32.72 -16.09 28.42
N VAL A 33 -33.72 -15.59 27.72
CA VAL A 33 -33.55 -14.51 26.72
C VAL A 33 -33.06 -13.22 27.38
N VAL A 34 -33.64 -12.82 28.51
CA VAL A 34 -33.21 -11.62 29.26
C VAL A 34 -31.78 -11.78 29.76
N ALA A 35 -31.44 -12.95 30.33
CA ALA A 35 -30.07 -13.22 30.77
C ALA A 35 -29.05 -13.20 29.62
N TYR A 36 -29.42 -13.78 28.46
CA TYR A 36 -28.59 -13.74 27.25
C TYR A 36 -28.34 -12.29 26.75
N LEU A 37 -29.40 -11.48 26.69
CA LEU A 37 -29.31 -10.08 26.29
C LEU A 37 -28.50 -9.26 27.31
N ALA A 38 -28.71 -9.48 28.61
CA ALA A 38 -27.96 -8.80 29.68
C ALA A 38 -26.50 -9.17 29.65
N LEU A 39 -26.16 -10.44 29.45
CA LEU A 39 -24.76 -10.90 29.30
C LEU A 39 -24.11 -10.32 28.05
N GLY A 40 -24.83 -10.33 26.92
CA GLY A 40 -24.37 -9.72 25.66
C GLY A 40 -24.06 -8.23 25.82
N ASN A 41 -24.94 -7.49 26.48
CA ASN A 41 -24.73 -6.07 26.78
C ASN A 41 -23.54 -5.83 27.75
N ALA A 42 -23.43 -6.66 28.79
CA ALA A 42 -22.31 -6.54 29.74
C ALA A 42 -20.97 -6.79 29.06
N LEU A 43 -20.87 -7.84 28.22
CA LEU A 43 -19.66 -8.14 27.45
C LEU A 43 -19.31 -7.02 26.46
N THR A 44 -20.33 -6.48 25.78
CA THR A 44 -20.15 -5.36 24.83
C THR A 44 -19.65 -4.11 25.56
N ASN A 45 -20.23 -3.77 26.71
CA ASN A 45 -19.80 -2.61 27.50
C ASN A 45 -18.36 -2.78 28.04
N ALA A 46 -18.01 -3.96 28.53
CA ALA A 46 -16.65 -4.26 28.98
C ALA A 46 -15.61 -4.10 27.84
N ARG A 47 -15.95 -4.57 26.62
CA ARG A 47 -15.11 -4.37 25.44
C ARG A 47 -14.98 -2.90 25.06
N ARG A 48 -16.08 -2.14 25.08
CA ARG A 48 -16.06 -0.70 24.81
C ARG A 48 -15.17 0.04 25.78
N GLU A 49 -15.22 -0.29 27.07
CA GLU A 49 -14.36 0.30 28.08
C GLU A 49 -12.87 -0.02 27.84
N GLN A 50 -12.55 -1.26 27.47
CA GLN A 50 -11.18 -1.65 27.09
C GLN A 50 -10.68 -0.87 25.88
N VAL A 51 -11.50 -0.72 24.84
CA VAL A 51 -11.16 0.08 23.65
C VAL A 51 -10.94 1.54 24.02
N ALA A 52 -11.80 2.12 24.87
CA ALA A 52 -11.64 3.50 25.33
C ALA A 52 -10.31 3.71 26.08
N LYS A 53 -9.97 2.80 26.99
CA LYS A 53 -8.66 2.82 27.70
C LYS A 53 -7.47 2.67 26.77
N LEU A 54 -7.58 1.85 25.72
CA LEU A 54 -6.53 1.71 24.71
C LEU A 54 -6.37 3.01 23.90
N LYS A 55 -7.46 3.63 23.48
CA LYS A 55 -7.43 4.90 22.76
C LYS A 55 -6.79 6.00 23.60
N GLU A 56 -7.11 6.08 24.89
CA GLU A 56 -6.51 7.05 25.78
C GLU A 56 -4.99 6.87 25.88
N ARG A 57 -4.52 5.64 26.10
CA ARG A 57 -3.08 5.34 26.11
C ARG A 57 -2.36 5.69 24.82
N ILE A 58 -3.02 5.50 23.65
CA ILE A 58 -2.47 5.89 22.36
C ILE A 58 -2.32 7.41 22.26
N ARG A 59 -3.32 8.17 22.74
CA ARG A 59 -3.27 9.64 22.80
C ARG A 59 -2.20 10.14 23.77
N GLU A 60 -2.10 9.54 24.95
CA GLU A 60 -1.04 9.84 25.93
C GLU A 60 0.36 9.61 25.34
N ALA A 61 0.51 8.63 24.44
CA ALA A 61 1.74 8.40 23.70
C ALA A 61 1.95 9.37 22.52
N GLY A 62 1.10 10.37 22.33
CA GLY A 62 1.19 11.34 21.24
C GLY A 62 0.93 10.78 19.85
N GLN A 63 0.25 9.62 19.76
CA GLN A 63 0.00 8.97 18.49
C GLN A 63 -1.41 9.24 17.96
N PRO A 64 -1.59 9.44 16.64
CA PRO A 64 -2.87 9.74 16.03
C PRO A 64 -3.85 8.56 16.06
N LEU A 65 -5.15 8.89 16.09
CA LEU A 65 -6.27 7.95 16.00
C LEU A 65 -7.29 8.33 14.92
N THR A 66 -7.27 9.58 14.45
CA THR A 66 -8.17 10.09 13.43
C THR A 66 -7.39 10.46 12.17
N PHE A 67 -8.07 10.63 11.04
CA PHE A 67 -7.45 11.12 9.81
C PHE A 67 -6.90 12.55 9.93
N GLU A 68 -7.56 13.41 10.70
CA GLU A 68 -7.08 14.77 10.96
C GLU A 68 -5.76 14.74 11.75
N GLU A 69 -5.72 13.96 12.84
CA GLU A 69 -4.51 13.75 13.64
C GLU A 69 -3.41 13.09 12.80
N LEU A 70 -3.75 12.14 11.90
CA LEU A 70 -2.81 11.51 11.00
C LEU A 70 -2.22 12.49 9.99
N ASN A 71 -3.01 13.39 9.44
CA ASN A 71 -2.51 14.42 8.54
C ASN A 71 -1.53 15.40 9.24
N ALA A 72 -1.77 15.70 10.52
CA ALA A 72 -0.83 16.47 11.34
C ALA A 72 0.43 15.66 11.72
N TYR A 73 0.30 14.34 11.88
CA TYR A 73 1.40 13.43 12.18
C TYR A 73 2.33 13.18 10.96
N TYR A 74 1.79 13.24 9.74
CA TYR A 74 2.59 13.18 8.51
C TYR A 74 3.43 14.46 8.40
N PRO A 75 4.79 14.38 8.39
CA PRO A 75 5.64 15.57 8.52
C PRO A 75 5.36 16.60 7.43
N ALA A 76 5.20 17.85 7.83
CA ALA A 76 5.11 18.98 6.90
C ALA A 76 6.48 19.21 6.25
N VAL A 77 6.50 19.50 4.95
CA VAL A 77 7.69 19.81 4.17
C VAL A 77 7.45 21.12 3.42
N PRO A 78 8.31 22.14 3.57
CA PRO A 78 8.24 23.36 2.76
C PRO A 78 8.36 23.04 1.27
N ASP A 79 7.65 23.78 0.43
CA ASP A 79 7.61 23.51 -1.03
C ASP A 79 9.01 23.53 -1.67
N GLU A 80 9.89 24.39 -1.21
CA GLU A 80 11.28 24.52 -1.67
C GLU A 80 12.16 23.32 -1.31
N GLU A 81 11.80 22.53 -0.28
CA GLU A 81 12.49 21.31 0.16
C GLU A 81 11.75 20.03 -0.30
N ASN A 82 10.60 20.17 -0.97
CA ASN A 82 9.70 19.06 -1.25
C ASN A 82 9.96 18.40 -2.61
N ALA A 83 10.70 17.29 -2.62
CA ALA A 83 10.96 16.50 -3.81
C ALA A 83 9.67 15.99 -4.49
N ALA A 84 8.56 15.79 -3.76
CA ALA A 84 7.30 15.31 -4.32
C ALA A 84 6.74 16.22 -5.41
N LEU A 85 6.87 17.56 -5.25
CA LEU A 85 6.43 18.53 -6.24
C LEU A 85 7.26 18.44 -7.53
N VAL A 86 8.58 18.27 -7.38
CA VAL A 86 9.49 18.15 -8.53
C VAL A 86 9.28 16.82 -9.26
N TYR A 87 9.00 15.72 -8.56
CA TYR A 87 8.61 14.47 -9.19
C TYR A 87 7.28 14.57 -9.95
N GLN A 88 6.34 15.34 -9.43
CA GLN A 88 5.10 15.62 -10.14
C GLN A 88 5.35 16.40 -11.44
N GLU A 89 6.21 17.43 -11.42
CA GLU A 89 6.62 18.17 -12.62
C GLU A 89 7.30 17.24 -13.65
N ALA A 90 8.22 16.38 -13.19
CA ALA A 90 8.87 15.38 -14.03
C ALA A 90 7.84 14.44 -14.69
N SER A 91 6.81 14.03 -13.93
CA SER A 91 5.78 13.12 -14.44
C SER A 91 4.94 13.75 -15.55
N VAL A 92 4.60 15.04 -15.44
CA VAL A 92 3.85 15.77 -16.48
C VAL A 92 4.64 15.81 -17.79
N LEU A 93 5.95 16.07 -17.71
CA LEU A 93 6.83 16.05 -18.90
C LEU A 93 6.94 14.64 -19.49
N LEU A 94 7.07 13.62 -18.64
CA LEU A 94 7.17 12.23 -19.08
C LEU A 94 5.86 11.77 -19.74
N ASP A 95 4.70 12.15 -19.21
CA ASP A 95 3.39 11.82 -19.79
C ASP A 95 3.18 12.43 -21.17
N ALA A 96 3.78 13.58 -21.46
CA ALA A 96 3.77 14.19 -22.79
C ALA A 96 4.62 13.41 -23.81
N ILE A 97 5.66 12.68 -23.36
CA ILE A 97 6.60 11.93 -24.21
C ILE A 97 6.16 10.47 -24.34
N ASP A 98 5.79 9.84 -23.24
CA ASP A 98 5.42 8.43 -23.13
C ASP A 98 4.17 8.26 -22.25
N PRO A 99 2.98 8.49 -22.79
CA PRO A 99 1.73 8.32 -22.06
C PRO A 99 1.63 6.90 -21.47
N ASN A 100 1.38 6.82 -20.17
CA ASN A 100 1.28 5.57 -19.40
C ASN A 100 2.57 4.71 -19.31
N GLY A 101 3.73 5.18 -19.80
CA GLY A 101 5.01 4.48 -19.70
C GLY A 101 5.15 3.28 -20.64
N ALA A 102 4.34 3.21 -21.70
CA ALA A 102 4.30 2.04 -22.59
C ALA A 102 5.61 1.82 -23.35
N THR A 103 6.28 2.90 -23.77
CA THR A 103 7.55 2.83 -24.48
C THR A 103 8.68 2.37 -23.56
N VAL A 104 8.78 2.95 -22.37
CA VAL A 104 9.77 2.54 -21.36
C VAL A 104 9.60 1.06 -21.01
N ASP A 105 8.37 0.60 -20.81
CA ASP A 105 8.06 -0.78 -20.48
C ASP A 105 8.42 -1.75 -21.60
N ALA A 106 8.19 -1.36 -22.87
CA ALA A 106 8.57 -2.16 -24.03
C ALA A 106 10.10 -2.29 -24.17
N LEU A 107 10.83 -1.16 -24.06
CA LEU A 107 12.29 -1.13 -24.15
C LEU A 107 12.96 -1.93 -23.02
N LEU A 108 12.49 -1.77 -21.77
CA LEU A 108 13.00 -2.56 -20.65
C LEU A 108 12.75 -4.05 -20.84
N ARG A 109 11.56 -4.44 -21.30
CA ARG A 109 11.24 -5.85 -21.59
C ARG A 109 12.14 -6.41 -22.67
N SER A 110 12.40 -5.66 -23.73
CA SER A 110 13.32 -6.08 -24.80
C SER A 110 14.73 -6.29 -24.23
N LEU A 111 15.24 -5.41 -23.38
CA LEU A 111 16.54 -5.57 -22.71
C LEU A 111 16.58 -6.79 -21.77
N GLU A 112 15.52 -7.02 -21.01
CA GLU A 112 15.44 -8.17 -20.09
C GLU A 112 15.45 -9.53 -20.81
N LEU A 113 14.96 -9.56 -22.06
CA LEU A 113 14.96 -10.74 -22.92
C LEU A 113 16.24 -10.89 -23.76
N SER A 114 17.05 -9.82 -23.87
CA SER A 114 18.27 -9.81 -24.66
C SER A 114 19.44 -10.47 -23.92
N SER A 115 20.40 -10.94 -24.69
CA SER A 115 21.69 -11.43 -24.21
C SER A 115 22.85 -10.67 -24.87
N ARG A 116 24.05 -10.76 -24.31
CA ARG A 116 25.27 -10.09 -24.84
C ARG A 116 25.60 -10.40 -26.30
N ASN A 117 25.16 -11.54 -26.79
CA ASN A 117 25.43 -12.00 -28.15
C ASN A 117 24.22 -11.79 -29.08
N ASP A 118 23.21 -11.07 -28.63
CA ASP A 118 22.01 -10.79 -29.43
C ASP A 118 22.36 -9.81 -30.55
N ALA A 119 22.14 -10.23 -31.79
CA ALA A 119 22.40 -9.41 -32.97
C ALA A 119 21.54 -8.12 -33.04
N SER A 120 20.39 -8.10 -32.38
CA SER A 120 19.48 -6.95 -32.31
C SER A 120 19.87 -5.91 -31.26
N LEU A 121 20.83 -6.22 -30.38
CA LEU A 121 21.22 -5.36 -29.29
C LEU A 121 21.71 -3.96 -29.72
N PRO A 122 22.51 -3.80 -30.80
CA PRO A 122 22.91 -2.48 -31.27
C PRO A 122 21.75 -1.62 -31.76
N GLU A 123 20.77 -2.21 -32.43
CA GLU A 123 19.56 -1.50 -32.89
C GLU A 123 18.72 -1.04 -31.69
N LEU A 124 18.51 -1.94 -30.73
CA LEU A 124 17.79 -1.65 -29.47
C LEU A 124 18.51 -0.54 -28.67
N GLN A 125 19.85 -0.57 -28.60
CA GLN A 125 20.64 0.48 -27.95
C GLN A 125 20.42 1.84 -28.61
N GLN A 126 20.38 1.90 -29.94
CA GLN A 126 20.12 3.14 -30.69
C GLN A 126 18.70 3.65 -30.44
N GLU A 127 17.69 2.76 -30.42
CA GLU A 127 16.31 3.09 -30.12
C GLU A 127 16.16 3.67 -28.71
N ILE A 128 16.80 3.04 -27.71
CA ILE A 128 16.82 3.54 -26.34
C ILE A 128 17.49 4.91 -26.26
N GLY A 129 18.64 5.13 -26.93
CA GLY A 129 19.34 6.41 -26.96
C GLY A 129 18.44 7.52 -27.49
N ALA A 130 17.81 7.32 -28.64
CA ALA A 130 16.89 8.28 -29.24
C ALA A 130 15.66 8.58 -28.34
N PHE A 131 15.17 7.60 -27.58
CA PHE A 131 14.10 7.81 -26.62
C PHE A 131 14.58 8.64 -25.41
N LEU A 132 15.75 8.31 -24.85
CA LEU A 132 16.32 9.02 -23.69
C LEU A 132 16.67 10.47 -24.03
N GLU A 133 17.14 10.78 -25.23
CA GLU A 133 17.37 12.16 -25.70
C GLU A 133 16.08 13.00 -25.60
N ARG A 134 14.93 12.45 -26.00
CA ARG A 134 13.63 13.14 -25.86
C ARG A 134 13.26 13.40 -24.40
N CYS A 135 13.73 12.54 -23.48
CA CYS A 135 13.47 12.64 -22.04
C CYS A 135 14.41 13.61 -21.32
N GLY A 136 15.29 14.35 -22.01
CA GLY A 136 16.29 15.25 -21.41
C GLY A 136 15.70 16.21 -20.36
N GLY A 137 14.54 16.83 -20.65
CA GLY A 137 13.85 17.71 -19.71
C GLY A 137 13.35 17.00 -18.45
N VAL A 138 12.94 15.74 -18.57
CA VAL A 138 12.52 14.91 -17.41
C VAL A 138 13.71 14.67 -16.48
N PHE A 139 14.88 14.35 -17.03
CA PHE A 139 16.07 14.09 -16.25
C PHE A 139 16.52 15.28 -15.42
N VAL A 140 16.40 16.50 -15.95
CA VAL A 140 16.71 17.73 -15.18
C VAL A 140 15.88 17.80 -13.89
N HIS A 141 14.58 17.45 -13.96
CA HIS A 141 13.71 17.42 -12.79
C HIS A 141 14.06 16.26 -11.85
N LEU A 142 14.36 15.06 -12.37
CA LEU A 142 14.75 13.92 -11.53
C LEU A 142 16.06 14.18 -10.80
N GLU A 143 17.03 14.81 -11.46
CA GLU A 143 18.30 15.23 -10.86
C GLU A 143 18.08 16.29 -9.78
N ARG A 144 17.23 17.29 -10.04
CA ARG A 144 16.85 18.30 -9.04
C ARG A 144 16.14 17.66 -7.85
N ALA A 145 15.16 16.77 -8.07
CA ALA A 145 14.42 16.10 -7.00
C ALA A 145 15.38 15.32 -6.08
N ALA A 146 16.40 14.67 -6.63
CA ALA A 146 17.37 13.90 -5.87
C ALA A 146 18.29 14.78 -4.98
N THR A 147 18.32 16.09 -5.16
CA THR A 147 19.03 17.01 -4.25
C THR A 147 18.18 17.47 -3.07
N LEU A 148 16.87 17.20 -3.08
CA LEU A 148 15.95 17.63 -2.04
C LEU A 148 15.81 16.52 -0.96
N PRO A 149 15.97 16.85 0.33
CA PRO A 149 16.13 15.84 1.36
C PRO A 149 14.82 15.17 1.80
N LYS A 150 13.67 15.74 1.44
CA LYS A 150 12.35 15.33 1.94
C LYS A 150 11.32 15.27 0.83
N ALA A 151 10.26 14.50 1.06
CA ALA A 151 9.09 14.46 0.19
C ALA A 151 7.82 14.35 1.02
N ARG A 152 6.80 15.14 0.66
CA ARG A 152 5.44 15.01 1.17
C ARG A 152 4.48 15.05 0.00
N TYR A 153 3.81 13.94 -0.24
CA TYR A 153 2.78 13.84 -1.26
C TYR A 153 1.43 14.33 -0.71
N PRO A 154 0.59 14.96 -1.55
CA PRO A 154 -0.76 15.35 -1.15
C PRO A 154 -1.64 14.10 -1.05
N ILE A 155 -1.95 13.69 0.18
CA ILE A 155 -2.81 12.55 0.47
C ILE A 155 -4.00 13.04 1.26
N GLU A 156 -5.20 12.73 0.78
CA GLU A 156 -6.42 12.97 1.53
C GLU A 156 -6.82 11.68 2.28
N PHE A 157 -6.41 11.60 3.55
CA PHE A 157 -6.65 10.42 4.37
C PHE A 157 -8.14 10.14 4.61
N SER A 158 -9.00 11.18 4.58
CA SER A 158 -10.46 11.05 4.79
C SER A 158 -11.17 10.23 3.70
N VAL A 159 -10.60 10.17 2.50
CA VAL A 159 -11.14 9.35 1.40
C VAL A 159 -10.89 7.86 1.67
N GLY A 160 -9.92 7.53 2.50
CA GLY A 160 -9.48 6.16 2.75
C GLY A 160 -8.77 5.54 1.54
N PRO A 161 -8.33 4.28 1.61
CA PRO A 161 -7.61 3.60 0.53
C PRO A 161 -8.56 3.09 -0.56
N THR A 162 -9.51 3.91 -1.01
CA THR A 162 -10.45 3.55 -2.07
C THR A 162 -9.78 3.52 -3.44
N GLU A 163 -8.74 4.33 -3.63
CA GLU A 163 -7.93 4.39 -4.85
C GLU A 163 -6.45 4.52 -4.48
N ALA A 164 -5.59 3.92 -5.30
CA ALA A 164 -4.15 4.12 -5.13
C ALA A 164 -3.80 5.58 -5.41
N PRO A 165 -3.03 6.25 -4.54
CA PRO A 165 -2.61 7.63 -4.77
C PRO A 165 -1.90 7.78 -6.12
N ALA A 166 -2.20 8.87 -6.84
CA ALA A 166 -1.69 9.10 -8.20
C ALA A 166 -0.15 9.06 -8.29
N HIS A 167 0.54 9.47 -7.21
CA HIS A 167 2.01 9.48 -7.16
C HIS A 167 2.63 8.08 -7.23
N TYR A 168 1.95 7.01 -6.84
CA TYR A 168 2.47 5.65 -6.99
C TYR A 168 2.72 5.30 -8.45
N GLY A 169 1.80 5.68 -9.33
CA GLY A 169 1.91 5.42 -10.77
C GLY A 169 3.05 6.20 -11.41
N TYR A 170 3.12 7.50 -11.19
CA TYR A 170 4.14 8.31 -11.84
C TYR A 170 5.54 8.09 -11.27
N LEU A 171 5.70 7.83 -9.97
CA LEU A 171 7.00 7.47 -9.40
C LEU A 171 7.55 6.17 -10.01
N LYS A 172 6.69 5.18 -10.22
CA LYS A 172 7.07 3.93 -10.90
C LYS A 172 7.60 4.19 -12.31
N ARG A 173 6.96 5.09 -13.06
CA ARG A 173 7.42 5.45 -14.42
C ARG A 173 8.75 6.18 -14.40
N CYS A 174 8.94 7.14 -13.49
CA CYS A 174 10.22 7.81 -13.29
C CYS A 174 11.34 6.84 -12.90
N LEU A 175 11.06 5.90 -11.99
CA LEU A 175 11.99 4.86 -11.57
C LEU A 175 12.43 3.98 -12.75
N ARG A 176 11.48 3.55 -13.59
CA ARG A 176 11.75 2.73 -14.78
C ARG A 176 12.54 3.50 -15.84
N LEU A 177 12.29 4.80 -15.97
CA LEU A 177 13.06 5.65 -16.85
C LEU A 177 14.53 5.74 -16.39
N GLU A 178 14.81 5.91 -15.09
CA GLU A 178 16.16 5.89 -14.55
C GLU A 178 16.83 4.51 -14.70
N LYS A 179 16.07 3.43 -14.52
CA LYS A 179 16.55 2.06 -14.81
C LYS A 179 16.98 1.92 -16.28
N LEU A 180 16.15 2.41 -17.21
CA LEU A 180 16.48 2.38 -18.64
C LEU A 180 17.73 3.20 -18.96
N ARG A 181 17.89 4.39 -18.34
CA ARG A 181 19.08 5.24 -18.48
C ARG A 181 20.34 4.54 -17.96
N ALA A 182 20.25 3.87 -16.80
CA ALA A 182 21.37 3.10 -16.24
C ALA A 182 21.81 1.96 -17.18
N LEU A 183 20.86 1.19 -17.69
CA LEU A 183 21.14 0.09 -18.62
C LEU A 183 21.72 0.58 -19.94
N HIS A 184 21.23 1.68 -20.46
CA HIS A 184 21.78 2.30 -21.68
C HIS A 184 23.24 2.75 -21.49
N ALA A 185 23.56 3.40 -20.37
CA ALA A 185 24.92 3.79 -20.04
C ALA A 185 25.87 2.57 -19.96
N ILE A 186 25.38 1.45 -19.41
CA ILE A 186 26.14 0.18 -19.35
C ILE A 186 26.38 -0.37 -20.75
N LEU A 187 25.37 -0.36 -21.62
CA LEU A 187 25.48 -0.83 -23.01
C LEU A 187 26.49 0.00 -23.83
N GLU A 188 26.57 1.30 -23.58
CA GLU A 188 27.54 2.21 -24.20
C GLU A 188 28.96 2.09 -23.61
N GLY A 189 29.19 1.22 -22.64
CA GLY A 189 30.47 1.08 -21.94
C GLY A 189 30.74 2.18 -20.92
N ARG A 190 29.82 3.13 -20.73
CA ARG A 190 29.92 4.23 -19.74
C ARG A 190 29.36 3.78 -18.38
N GLN A 191 29.86 2.66 -17.86
CA GLN A 191 29.26 1.97 -16.69
C GLN A 191 29.26 2.82 -15.40
N TRP A 192 30.22 3.74 -15.23
CA TRP A 192 30.26 4.69 -14.10
C TRP A 192 29.08 5.67 -14.11
N ASP A 193 28.46 5.95 -15.26
CA ASP A 193 27.26 6.78 -15.36
C ASP A 193 26.01 6.06 -14.84
N ALA A 194 26.07 4.76 -14.60
CA ALA A 194 24.96 3.99 -14.02
C ALA A 194 24.76 4.28 -12.53
N ALA A 195 25.84 4.51 -11.76
CA ALA A 195 25.75 4.75 -10.32
C ALA A 195 24.85 5.94 -9.96
N PRO A 196 24.96 7.13 -10.58
CA PRO A 196 24.04 8.24 -10.33
C PRO A 196 22.57 7.90 -10.65
N CYS A 197 22.30 7.05 -11.65
CA CYS A 197 20.95 6.60 -11.96
C CYS A 197 20.40 5.71 -10.86
N LEU A 198 21.22 4.78 -10.34
CA LEU A 198 20.83 3.91 -9.23
C LEU A 198 20.58 4.70 -7.93
N GLU A 199 21.38 5.73 -7.66
CA GLU A 199 21.19 6.65 -6.53
C GLU A 199 19.85 7.40 -6.64
N ARG A 200 19.48 7.87 -7.84
CA ARG A 200 18.19 8.49 -8.07
C ARG A 200 17.02 7.49 -7.95
N MET A 201 17.20 6.25 -8.41
CA MET A 201 16.20 5.19 -8.17
C MET A 201 15.99 4.95 -6.67
N GLN A 202 17.06 4.96 -5.88
CA GLN A 202 16.97 4.85 -4.43
C GLN A 202 16.26 6.07 -3.82
N HIS A 203 16.59 7.27 -4.26
CA HIS A 203 15.95 8.50 -3.79
C HIS A 203 14.43 8.51 -4.09
N LEU A 204 14.03 8.03 -5.27
CA LEU A 204 12.63 7.83 -5.62
C LEU A 204 11.92 6.86 -4.64
N ALA A 205 12.57 5.76 -4.29
CA ALA A 205 12.02 4.85 -3.29
C ALA A 205 11.92 5.52 -1.91
N GLU A 206 12.99 6.21 -1.47
CA GLU A 206 13.03 6.88 -0.17
C GLU A 206 12.08 8.07 -0.05
N SER A 207 11.63 8.65 -1.15
CA SER A 207 10.61 9.71 -1.13
C SER A 207 9.28 9.26 -0.50
N LEU A 208 9.02 7.94 -0.44
CA LEU A 208 7.86 7.34 0.22
C LEU A 208 8.07 7.03 1.71
N ARG A 209 9.27 7.29 2.25
CA ARG A 209 9.68 6.86 3.59
C ARG A 209 8.74 7.33 4.70
N ASP A 210 8.36 8.61 4.65
CA ASP A 210 7.59 9.25 5.71
C ASP A 210 6.07 9.13 5.55
N GLU A 211 5.63 8.53 4.46
CA GLU A 211 4.21 8.33 4.17
C GLU A 211 3.59 7.28 5.11
N PRO A 212 2.56 7.64 5.90
CA PRO A 212 1.99 6.76 6.91
C PRO A 212 0.98 5.75 6.30
N SER A 213 1.45 4.91 5.39
CA SER A 213 0.66 3.87 4.72
C SER A 213 1.48 2.61 4.51
N VAL A 214 0.92 1.44 4.81
CA VAL A 214 1.58 0.15 4.53
C VAL A 214 1.76 -0.02 3.02
N ALA A 215 0.82 0.44 2.20
CA ALA A 215 0.94 0.38 0.74
C ALA A 215 2.17 1.15 0.25
N SER A 216 2.45 2.36 0.79
CA SER A 216 3.64 3.14 0.46
C SER A 216 4.93 2.41 0.82
N GLN A 217 4.99 1.77 1.99
CA GLN A 217 6.18 1.03 2.41
C GLN A 217 6.40 -0.24 1.59
N MET A 218 5.32 -0.92 1.19
CA MET A 218 5.41 -2.04 0.25
C MET A 218 5.94 -1.58 -1.12
N LEU A 219 5.45 -0.43 -1.61
CA LEU A 219 5.90 0.15 -2.87
C LEU A 219 7.36 0.60 -2.78
N ARG A 220 7.77 1.24 -1.67
CA ARG A 220 9.16 1.59 -1.38
C ARG A 220 10.07 0.36 -1.47
N ALA A 221 9.67 -0.76 -0.84
CA ALA A 221 10.42 -2.01 -0.91
C ALA A 221 10.48 -2.58 -2.34
N ALA A 222 9.36 -2.51 -3.10
CA ALA A 222 9.34 -2.93 -4.50
C ALA A 222 10.26 -2.07 -5.37
N TYR A 223 10.30 -0.76 -5.16
CA TYR A 223 11.19 0.15 -5.91
C TYR A 223 12.67 -0.11 -5.61
N ARG A 224 13.02 -0.41 -4.37
CA ARG A 224 14.38 -0.88 -4.03
C ARG A 224 14.70 -2.22 -4.73
N GLY A 225 13.72 -3.11 -4.85
CA GLY A 225 13.87 -4.36 -5.61
C GLY A 225 14.15 -4.15 -7.10
N GLU A 226 13.74 -3.04 -7.70
CA GLU A 226 14.03 -2.72 -9.10
C GLU A 226 15.54 -2.52 -9.38
N GLN A 227 16.34 -2.14 -8.39
CA GLN A 227 17.81 -2.10 -8.53
C GLN A 227 18.39 -3.51 -8.75
N ILE A 228 17.81 -4.53 -8.09
CA ILE A 228 18.22 -5.93 -8.29
C ILE A 228 17.83 -6.40 -9.69
N THR A 229 16.65 -6.02 -10.18
CA THR A 229 16.23 -6.36 -11.54
C THR A 229 17.06 -5.62 -12.59
N CYS A 230 17.50 -4.40 -12.30
CA CYS A 230 18.46 -3.64 -13.11
C CYS A 230 19.81 -4.37 -13.20
N LEU A 231 20.37 -4.83 -12.08
CA LEU A 231 21.60 -5.62 -12.06
C LEU A 231 21.46 -6.90 -12.90
N LYS A 232 20.36 -7.64 -12.76
CA LYS A 232 20.11 -8.84 -13.57
C LYS A 232 20.12 -8.54 -15.07
N ALA A 233 19.41 -7.49 -15.49
CA ALA A 233 19.39 -7.08 -16.89
C ALA A 233 20.79 -6.65 -17.37
N ALA A 234 21.52 -5.87 -16.56
CA ALA A 234 22.89 -5.45 -16.87
C ALA A 234 23.85 -6.63 -17.08
N LEU A 235 23.79 -7.65 -16.20
CA LEU A 235 24.61 -8.86 -16.31
C LEU A 235 24.27 -9.71 -17.55
N ASN A 236 23.03 -9.64 -18.04
CA ASN A 236 22.64 -10.33 -19.26
C ASN A 236 23.23 -9.69 -20.53
N VAL A 237 23.34 -8.34 -20.55
CA VAL A 237 23.70 -7.60 -21.76
C VAL A 237 25.15 -7.09 -21.79
N ALA A 238 25.86 -7.07 -20.64
CA ALA A 238 27.23 -6.56 -20.55
C ALA A 238 28.08 -7.33 -19.54
N TYR A 239 29.41 -7.16 -19.65
CA TYR A 239 30.36 -7.49 -18.58
C TYR A 239 30.51 -6.27 -17.70
N LEU A 240 30.24 -6.41 -16.39
CA LEU A 240 30.31 -5.29 -15.45
C LEU A 240 31.71 -5.17 -14.85
N TYR A 241 32.18 -3.94 -14.68
CA TYR A 241 33.39 -3.65 -13.93
C TYR A 241 33.19 -3.90 -12.43
N PRO A 242 34.28 -4.26 -11.70
CA PRO A 242 34.20 -4.48 -10.26
C PRO A 242 33.60 -3.28 -9.50
N GLU A 243 33.92 -2.05 -9.92
CA GLU A 243 33.45 -0.80 -9.35
C GLU A 243 31.92 -0.66 -9.53
N THR A 244 31.42 -0.95 -10.72
CA THR A 244 29.98 -0.93 -11.01
C THR A 244 29.24 -1.97 -10.16
N LEU A 245 29.80 -3.17 -10.00
CA LEU A 245 29.22 -4.20 -9.11
C LEU A 245 29.23 -3.74 -7.65
N ALA A 246 30.31 -3.06 -7.21
CA ALA A 246 30.38 -2.51 -5.86
C ALA A 246 29.32 -1.42 -5.60
N ASP A 247 29.00 -0.58 -6.61
CA ASP A 247 27.93 0.40 -6.51
C ASP A 247 26.56 -0.27 -6.37
N PHE A 248 26.24 -1.28 -7.18
CA PHE A 248 25.02 -2.06 -7.02
C PHE A 248 24.94 -2.71 -5.64
N GLN A 249 26.04 -3.28 -5.14
CA GLN A 249 26.09 -3.88 -3.83
C GLN A 249 25.87 -2.85 -2.72
N ARG A 250 26.55 -1.73 -2.74
CA ARG A 250 26.44 -0.64 -1.77
C ARG A 250 25.00 -0.16 -1.66
N LEU A 251 24.34 0.12 -2.80
CA LEU A 251 22.98 0.65 -2.85
C LEU A 251 21.90 -0.40 -2.47
N SER A 252 22.20 -1.69 -2.68
CA SER A 252 21.26 -2.78 -2.34
C SER A 252 21.34 -3.19 -0.86
N LEU A 253 22.46 -2.95 -0.17
CA LEU A 253 22.71 -3.42 1.20
C LEU A 253 22.31 -2.42 2.30
N GLU A 254 21.65 -1.31 1.97
CA GLU A 254 21.22 -0.35 2.98
C GLU A 254 20.33 -0.99 4.04
N THR A 255 20.66 -0.69 5.31
CA THR A 255 20.07 -1.26 6.51
C THR A 255 18.56 -1.05 6.57
N SER A 256 17.85 -2.08 7.02
CA SER A 256 16.41 -1.98 7.29
C SER A 256 16.18 -1.10 8.51
N ASP A 257 15.71 0.11 8.29
CA ASP A 257 15.17 0.97 9.33
C ASP A 257 13.69 0.59 9.55
N PRO A 258 13.29 0.19 10.77
CA PRO A 258 11.91 -0.20 11.05
C PRO A 258 10.97 1.00 11.20
N GLU A 259 11.47 2.22 11.40
CA GLU A 259 10.68 3.41 11.72
C GLU A 259 9.62 3.74 10.67
N PRO A 260 9.89 3.69 9.35
CA PRO A 260 8.87 3.91 8.32
C PRO A 260 7.72 2.91 8.38
N MET A 261 8.01 1.63 8.67
CA MET A 261 6.96 0.61 8.82
C MET A 261 6.13 0.84 10.09
N VAL A 262 6.74 1.27 11.19
CA VAL A 262 6.02 1.66 12.41
C VAL A 262 5.07 2.82 12.13
N ARG A 263 5.53 3.85 11.41
CA ARG A 263 4.71 4.98 10.96
C ARG A 263 3.55 4.54 10.09
N ALA A 264 3.79 3.65 9.16
CA ALA A 264 2.76 3.06 8.30
C ALA A 264 1.69 2.30 9.09
N LEU A 265 2.09 1.49 10.09
CA LEU A 265 1.14 0.78 10.96
C LEU A 265 0.31 1.74 11.82
N VAL A 266 0.86 2.89 12.21
CA VAL A 266 0.10 3.97 12.86
C VAL A 266 -0.98 4.50 11.93
N GLY A 267 -0.67 4.72 10.66
CA GLY A 267 -1.66 5.15 9.66
C GLY A 267 -2.76 4.12 9.42
N GLU A 268 -2.40 2.85 9.27
CA GLU A 268 -3.37 1.75 9.14
C GLU A 268 -4.29 1.66 10.36
N ARG A 269 -3.76 1.84 11.56
CA ARG A 269 -4.58 1.89 12.78
C ARG A 269 -5.62 3.00 12.72
N CYS A 270 -5.23 4.23 12.33
CA CYS A 270 -6.16 5.35 12.18
C CYS A 270 -7.27 5.01 11.18
N TYR A 271 -6.89 4.43 10.03
CA TYR A 271 -7.84 3.99 9.03
C TYR A 271 -8.87 2.99 9.59
N TRP A 272 -8.41 1.93 10.27
CA TRP A 272 -9.31 0.93 10.82
C TRP A 272 -10.19 1.47 11.96
N VAL A 273 -9.66 2.35 12.81
CA VAL A 273 -10.47 3.02 13.83
C VAL A 273 -11.61 3.80 13.19
N GLU A 274 -11.33 4.59 12.17
CA GLU A 274 -12.32 5.39 11.45
C GLU A 274 -13.37 4.51 10.74
N VAL A 275 -12.92 3.43 10.08
CA VAL A 275 -13.82 2.46 9.40
C VAL A 275 -14.78 1.81 10.39
N PHE A 276 -14.33 1.42 11.58
CA PHE A 276 -15.20 0.77 12.57
C PHE A 276 -16.11 1.74 13.32
N GLU A 277 -15.76 3.02 13.38
CA GLU A 277 -16.56 4.04 14.05
C GLU A 277 -17.58 4.72 13.13
N THR A 278 -17.36 4.67 11.82
CA THR A 278 -18.28 5.26 10.84
C THR A 278 -19.34 4.27 10.39
N PRO A 279 -20.63 4.52 10.66
CA PRO A 279 -21.72 3.63 10.22
C PRO A 279 -21.69 3.45 8.69
N GLY A 280 -21.74 2.19 8.22
CA GLY A 280 -21.75 1.87 6.79
C GLY A 280 -20.39 1.88 6.10
N ALA A 281 -19.28 2.22 6.78
CA ALA A 281 -17.95 2.24 6.21
C ALA A 281 -17.41 0.86 5.84
N ILE A 282 -17.94 -0.22 6.41
CA ILE A 282 -17.55 -1.61 6.08
C ILE A 282 -17.73 -1.91 4.57
N GLY A 283 -18.70 -1.29 3.90
CA GLY A 283 -18.85 -1.38 2.44
C GLY A 283 -17.68 -0.80 1.64
N ARG A 284 -16.89 0.10 2.23
CA ARG A 284 -15.69 0.70 1.61
C ARG A 284 -14.47 -0.22 1.68
N VAL A 285 -14.47 -1.19 2.59
CA VAL A 285 -13.37 -2.17 2.76
C VAL A 285 -13.20 -3.06 1.53
N SER A 286 -14.26 -3.28 0.75
CA SER A 286 -14.17 -4.04 -0.51
C SER A 286 -13.31 -3.36 -1.58
N ALA A 287 -13.00 -2.07 -1.42
CA ALA A 287 -12.09 -1.34 -2.31
C ALA A 287 -10.61 -1.64 -2.04
N MET A 288 -10.27 -2.19 -0.86
CA MET A 288 -8.88 -2.53 -0.49
C MET A 288 -8.29 -3.66 -1.39
N GLY A 289 -9.14 -4.52 -1.96
CA GLY A 289 -8.71 -5.50 -2.98
C GLY A 289 -8.04 -4.84 -4.19
N ARG A 290 -8.50 -3.66 -4.62
CA ARG A 290 -7.94 -2.93 -5.78
C ARG A 290 -6.54 -2.34 -5.53
N VAL A 291 -6.19 -2.08 -4.27
CA VAL A 291 -4.81 -1.65 -3.94
C VAL A 291 -3.84 -2.82 -4.06
N LEU A 292 -4.29 -4.03 -3.71
CA LEU A 292 -3.48 -5.24 -3.87
C LEU A 292 -3.26 -5.60 -5.35
N ASP A 293 -4.23 -5.32 -6.24
CA ASP A 293 -4.09 -5.50 -7.69
C ASP A 293 -2.97 -4.64 -8.28
N TYR A 294 -2.62 -3.51 -7.64
CA TYR A 294 -1.49 -2.67 -8.04
C TYR A 294 -0.13 -3.37 -7.85
N PHE A 295 -0.04 -4.30 -6.90
CA PHE A 295 1.17 -5.07 -6.59
C PHE A 295 1.28 -6.39 -7.36
N ASP A 296 0.24 -6.78 -8.13
CA ASP A 296 0.27 -7.96 -9.02
C ASP A 296 0.44 -7.56 -10.49
N PRO A 297 1.67 -7.41 -11.00
CA PRO A 297 1.91 -7.09 -12.39
C PRO A 297 1.52 -8.23 -13.35
N ALA A 298 1.32 -9.47 -12.85
CA ALA A 298 0.93 -10.62 -13.67
C ALA A 298 -0.59 -10.76 -13.81
N GLY A 299 -1.39 -10.25 -12.84
CA GLY A 299 -2.85 -10.38 -12.83
C GLY A 299 -3.57 -9.49 -13.84
N GLN A 300 -2.97 -8.39 -14.27
CA GLN A 300 -3.61 -7.45 -15.20
C GLN A 300 -3.74 -7.96 -16.64
N SER A 301 -2.99 -9.00 -17.02
CA SER A 301 -3.05 -9.57 -18.39
C SER A 301 -4.19 -10.60 -18.57
N THR A 302 -4.76 -11.14 -17.50
CA THR A 302 -5.75 -12.23 -17.56
C THR A 302 -7.21 -11.78 -17.45
N MET A 303 -7.48 -10.53 -17.04
CA MET A 303 -8.85 -10.00 -16.89
C MET A 303 -9.37 -9.18 -18.09
N ARG A 304 -8.66 -9.12 -19.20
CA ARG A 304 -9.09 -8.42 -20.43
C ARG A 304 -9.22 -9.37 -21.65
N GLN A 305 -9.68 -10.60 -21.42
CA GLN A 305 -10.17 -11.46 -22.50
C GLN A 305 -11.64 -11.77 -22.32
#